data_5c78d5befa7c047a41a6ff6a6271fbf3
#
_entry.id   5c78d5befa7c047a41a6ff6a6271fbf3
#
_cell.length_a   1.000
_cell.length_b   1.000
_cell.length_c   1.000
_cell.angle_alpha   90.00
_cell.angle_beta   90.00
_cell.angle_gamma   90.00
#
_symmetry.space_group_name_H-M   'P 1'
#
loop_
_entity.id
_entity.type
_entity.pdbx_description
1 polymer ?
#
loop_
_entity_poly.entity_id
_entity_poly.type
_entity_poly.pdbx_seq_one_letter_code
_entity_poly.pdbx_strand_id
1 'polypeptide(L)'
;MKEILVTGASGFIGSHVSDFLTKKGLKVVLFDKKISRYKQQNQKMVLGNINNLKDLNKATKNIHTIFHFAATSDLNQANAEPFKTVENNIMGTVKILKICIKNKVKKIIFASSIYARSEQGGIYSTSKLSSEMIIERLCKKFKLKYVILRFGTVYGERANKFNTVQNFVNDAKKKLEIFRETKGNEVRSYIHVRDVAKIAFRSTKKKYENGYYNIFGGEKIMVKKLLSIIKNKIPKLKIHYSKHDNKKYNYKINPFTYKLRKGKNIRLKKYVSVQNGINKLIKE
;
A
#
# COMPACT_ATOMS: atom_id res chain seq x y z
N MET A 1 4.16 -13.48 23.98
CA MET A 1 3.38 -12.95 22.82
C MET A 1 4.30 -12.82 21.61
N LYS A 2 3.81 -13.17 20.41
CA LYS A 2 4.60 -13.10 19.17
C LYS A 2 4.76 -11.65 18.75
N GLU A 3 6.00 -11.18 18.57
CA GLU A 3 6.28 -9.82 18.10
C GLU A 3 6.17 -9.70 16.58
N ILE A 4 5.68 -8.56 16.13
CA ILE A 4 5.46 -8.24 14.72
C ILE A 4 6.30 -7.02 14.36
N LEU A 5 7.09 -7.13 13.28
CA LEU A 5 7.79 -5.99 12.70
C LEU A 5 6.98 -5.42 11.54
N VAL A 6 6.83 -4.11 11.50
CA VAL A 6 6.26 -3.37 10.37
C VAL A 6 7.35 -2.47 9.78
N THR A 7 7.81 -2.76 8.57
CA THR A 7 8.72 -1.87 7.84
C THR A 7 7.94 -0.84 7.04
N GLY A 8 8.46 0.36 6.87
CA GLY A 8 7.69 1.47 6.31
C GLY A 8 6.59 1.96 7.27
N ALA A 9 6.82 1.77 8.57
CA ALA A 9 5.83 2.02 9.62
C ALA A 9 5.48 3.50 9.80
N SER A 10 6.35 4.41 9.38
CA SER A 10 6.08 5.86 9.39
C SER A 10 5.28 6.33 8.18
N GLY A 11 5.10 5.46 7.19
CA GLY A 11 4.37 5.73 5.96
C GLY A 11 2.85 5.61 6.12
N PHE A 12 2.15 5.90 5.02
CA PHE A 12 0.69 5.91 4.96
C PHE A 12 0.06 4.58 5.41
N ILE A 13 0.29 3.49 4.67
CA ILE A 13 -0.32 2.18 4.99
C ILE A 13 0.30 1.59 6.25
N GLY A 14 1.64 1.65 6.38
CA GLY A 14 2.35 1.05 7.50
C GLY A 14 1.91 1.59 8.86
N SER A 15 1.66 2.89 8.98
CA SER A 15 1.19 3.49 10.24
C SER A 15 -0.20 3.01 10.65
N HIS A 16 -1.14 2.92 9.70
CA HIS A 16 -2.49 2.41 9.98
C HIS A 16 -2.50 0.92 10.32
N VAL A 17 -1.67 0.12 9.63
CA VAL A 17 -1.51 -1.30 9.95
C VAL A 17 -0.92 -1.47 11.34
N SER A 18 0.11 -0.72 11.69
CA SER A 18 0.73 -0.75 13.01
C SER A 18 -0.28 -0.43 14.11
N ASP A 19 -1.08 0.63 13.95
CA ASP A 19 -2.10 1.01 14.91
C ASP A 19 -3.17 -0.07 15.08
N PHE A 20 -3.62 -0.66 13.97
CA PHE A 20 -4.63 -1.70 14.03
C PHE A 20 -4.12 -2.98 14.70
N LEU A 21 -2.87 -3.38 14.41
CA LEU A 21 -2.24 -4.53 15.05
C LEU A 21 -2.08 -4.31 16.57
N THR A 22 -1.65 -3.11 16.96
CA THR A 22 -1.54 -2.73 18.37
C THR A 22 -2.90 -2.74 19.08
N LYS A 23 -3.94 -2.18 18.44
CA LYS A 23 -5.32 -2.24 18.95
C LYS A 23 -5.85 -3.68 19.10
N LYS A 24 -5.28 -4.64 18.38
CA LYS A 24 -5.57 -6.07 18.51
C LYS A 24 -4.73 -6.79 19.57
N GLY A 25 -4.01 -6.04 20.40
CA GLY A 25 -3.21 -6.58 21.50
C GLY A 25 -1.88 -7.20 21.07
N LEU A 26 -1.42 -6.95 19.83
CA LEU A 26 -0.16 -7.49 19.35
C LEU A 26 1.01 -6.56 19.71
N LYS A 27 2.16 -7.16 20.03
CA LYS A 27 3.41 -6.40 20.21
C LYS A 27 3.96 -5.99 18.87
N VAL A 28 4.00 -4.69 18.59
CA VAL A 28 4.41 -4.13 17.28
C VAL A 28 5.72 -3.36 17.41
N VAL A 29 6.69 -3.76 16.58
CA VAL A 29 7.95 -3.04 16.36
C VAL A 29 7.83 -2.28 15.05
N LEU A 30 7.97 -0.97 15.10
CA LEU A 30 8.00 -0.07 13.96
C LEU A 30 9.43 0.01 13.43
N PHE A 31 9.61 -0.14 12.12
CA PHE A 31 10.90 0.04 11.46
C PHE A 31 10.78 0.99 10.28
N ASP A 32 11.51 2.08 10.32
CA ASP A 32 11.53 3.08 9.25
C ASP A 32 12.84 3.90 9.34
N LYS A 33 13.18 4.59 8.25
CA LYS A 33 14.28 5.56 8.22
C LYS A 33 13.95 6.89 8.90
N LYS A 34 12.68 7.12 9.25
CA LYS A 34 12.19 8.31 9.93
C LYS A 34 11.37 7.91 11.16
N ILE A 35 11.43 8.72 12.21
CA ILE A 35 10.56 8.55 13.39
C ILE A 35 9.10 8.69 12.95
N SER A 36 8.26 7.77 13.40
CA SER A 36 6.83 7.85 13.15
C SER A 36 6.17 8.87 14.08
N ARG A 37 5.60 9.93 13.50
CA ARG A 37 4.74 10.87 14.24
C ARG A 37 3.42 10.24 14.74
N TYR A 38 3.13 9.02 14.30
CA TYR A 38 1.94 8.26 14.67
C TYR A 38 2.23 7.14 15.66
N LYS A 39 3.48 7.06 16.17
CA LYS A 39 3.88 6.04 17.14
C LYS A 39 3.02 6.13 18.39
N GLN A 40 2.42 5.02 18.79
CA GLN A 40 1.69 4.89 20.06
C GLN A 40 2.64 4.51 21.21
N GLN A 41 2.20 4.77 22.44
CA GLN A 41 3.02 4.56 23.63
C GLN A 41 3.53 3.11 23.78
N ASN A 42 2.68 2.14 23.46
CA ASN A 42 2.96 0.69 23.55
C ASN A 42 3.64 0.10 22.30
N GLN A 43 4.13 0.92 21.38
CA GLN A 43 4.89 0.50 20.22
C GLN A 43 6.38 0.80 20.38
N LYS A 44 7.23 -0.16 20.00
CA LYS A 44 8.67 0.04 19.94
C LYS A 44 9.06 0.60 18.56
N MET A 45 9.86 1.66 18.52
CA MET A 45 10.42 2.19 17.26
C MET A 45 11.90 1.82 17.13
N VAL A 46 12.28 1.33 15.98
CA VAL A 46 13.67 1.08 15.56
C VAL A 46 13.92 1.88 14.28
N LEU A 47 14.79 2.87 14.37
CA LEU A 47 15.25 3.61 13.20
C LEU A 47 16.24 2.77 12.41
N GLY A 48 16.10 2.78 11.09
CA GLY A 48 17.03 2.06 10.22
C GLY A 48 16.61 2.05 8.76
N ASN A 49 17.52 1.61 7.93
CA ASN A 49 17.36 1.50 6.48
C ASN A 49 17.21 0.03 6.08
N ILE A 50 16.20 -0.29 5.25
CA ILE A 50 16.02 -1.65 4.71
C ILE A 50 17.20 -2.13 3.86
N ASN A 51 18.04 -1.22 3.39
CA ASN A 51 19.27 -1.52 2.65
C ASN A 51 20.47 -1.78 3.57
N ASN A 52 20.33 -1.62 4.88
CA ASN A 52 21.36 -1.91 5.87
C ASN A 52 21.04 -3.21 6.64
N LEU A 53 21.88 -4.23 6.44
CA LEU A 53 21.70 -5.53 7.10
C LEU A 53 21.89 -5.47 8.62
N LYS A 54 22.71 -4.56 9.14
CA LYS A 54 22.90 -4.40 10.60
C LYS A 54 21.61 -3.86 11.23
N ASP A 55 20.99 -2.84 10.62
CA ASP A 55 19.73 -2.27 11.08
C ASP A 55 18.59 -3.30 11.05
N LEU A 56 18.48 -4.04 9.94
CA LEU A 56 17.50 -5.12 9.81
C LEU A 56 17.71 -6.22 10.84
N ASN A 57 18.96 -6.64 11.07
CA ASN A 57 19.26 -7.66 12.06
C ASN A 57 18.88 -7.22 13.49
N LYS A 58 19.14 -5.95 13.84
CA LYS A 58 18.71 -5.37 15.11
C LYS A 58 17.18 -5.37 15.27
N ALA A 59 16.46 -4.98 14.21
CA ALA A 59 15.01 -4.84 14.22
C ALA A 59 14.26 -6.18 14.24
N THR A 60 14.89 -7.26 13.76
CA THR A 60 14.22 -8.56 13.58
C THR A 60 14.50 -9.56 14.69
N LYS A 61 15.19 -9.17 15.75
CA LYS A 61 15.37 -10.04 16.95
C LYS A 61 14.01 -10.35 17.57
N ASN A 62 13.72 -11.64 17.79
CA ASN A 62 12.47 -12.16 18.36
C ASN A 62 11.19 -11.89 17.54
N ILE A 63 11.32 -11.45 16.30
CA ILE A 63 10.18 -11.21 15.42
C ILE A 63 9.64 -12.52 14.85
N HIS A 64 8.33 -12.71 14.99
CA HIS A 64 7.64 -13.86 14.40
C HIS A 64 7.13 -13.56 12.97
N THR A 65 6.62 -12.37 12.75
CA THR A 65 5.99 -11.98 11.46
C THR A 65 6.46 -10.59 11.06
N ILE A 66 6.80 -10.43 9.79
CA ILE A 66 7.15 -9.14 9.20
C ILE A 66 6.06 -8.69 8.23
N PHE A 67 5.56 -7.47 8.43
CA PHE A 67 4.81 -6.72 7.42
C PHE A 67 5.79 -5.81 6.67
N HIS A 68 6.01 -6.11 5.40
CA HIS A 68 6.97 -5.36 4.59
C HIS A 68 6.26 -4.34 3.70
N PHE A 69 6.16 -3.09 4.19
CA PHE A 69 5.58 -1.94 3.48
C PHE A 69 6.64 -0.93 3.00
N ALA A 70 7.87 -1.00 3.51
CA ALA A 70 8.94 -0.11 3.07
C ALA A 70 9.25 -0.29 1.58
N ALA A 71 9.10 0.78 0.81
CA ALA A 71 9.35 0.79 -0.63
C ALA A 71 9.39 2.24 -1.16
N THR A 72 9.97 2.45 -2.33
CA THR A 72 9.62 3.57 -3.21
C THR A 72 8.26 3.25 -3.83
N SER A 73 7.20 3.97 -3.41
CA SER A 73 5.81 3.61 -3.73
C SER A 73 5.10 4.58 -4.67
N ASP A 74 5.67 5.75 -4.92
CA ASP A 74 5.16 6.70 -5.89
C ASP A 74 5.64 6.33 -7.30
N LEU A 75 4.72 6.31 -8.26
CA LEU A 75 5.00 5.92 -9.66
C LEU A 75 5.94 6.91 -10.35
N ASN A 76 5.75 8.22 -10.12
CA ASN A 76 6.56 9.24 -10.76
C ASN A 76 7.97 9.24 -10.17
N GLN A 77 8.09 9.17 -8.85
CA GLN A 77 9.38 9.04 -8.18
C GLN A 77 10.10 7.76 -8.62
N ALA A 78 9.39 6.65 -8.69
CA ALA A 78 9.99 5.37 -9.09
C ALA A 78 10.57 5.42 -10.50
N ASN A 79 9.88 6.08 -11.43
CA ASN A 79 10.36 6.23 -12.81
C ASN A 79 11.46 7.31 -12.95
N ALA A 80 11.44 8.35 -12.11
CA ALA A 80 12.49 9.36 -12.07
C ALA A 80 13.79 8.85 -11.43
N GLU A 81 13.69 7.94 -10.44
CA GLU A 81 14.83 7.36 -9.71
C GLU A 81 14.85 5.82 -9.88
N PRO A 82 15.02 5.27 -11.10
CA PRO A 82 14.85 3.84 -11.37
C PRO A 82 15.83 2.95 -10.59
N PHE A 83 17.10 3.31 -10.53
CA PHE A 83 18.12 2.53 -9.81
C PHE A 83 17.86 2.49 -8.31
N LYS A 84 17.49 3.62 -7.71
CA LYS A 84 17.11 3.72 -6.30
C LYS A 84 15.82 2.93 -6.01
N THR A 85 14.92 2.87 -6.98
CA THR A 85 13.71 2.05 -6.89
C THR A 85 14.04 0.57 -6.89
N VAL A 86 14.94 0.12 -7.76
CA VAL A 86 15.45 -1.26 -7.77
C VAL A 86 16.14 -1.58 -6.45
N GLU A 87 17.03 -0.70 -5.98
CA GLU A 87 17.72 -0.87 -4.70
C GLU A 87 16.75 -1.00 -3.53
N ASN A 88 15.78 -0.09 -3.41
CA ASN A 88 14.82 -0.10 -2.31
C ASN A 88 13.83 -1.25 -2.40
N ASN A 89 13.22 -1.45 -3.57
CA ASN A 89 12.08 -2.36 -3.69
C ASN A 89 12.53 -3.81 -3.90
N ILE A 90 13.58 -4.04 -4.69
CA ILE A 90 14.06 -5.40 -5.00
C ILE A 90 15.14 -5.79 -3.99
N MET A 91 16.24 -5.05 -3.94
CA MET A 91 17.36 -5.42 -3.06
C MET A 91 17.01 -5.28 -1.58
N GLY A 92 16.22 -4.26 -1.21
CA GLY A 92 15.66 -4.14 0.14
C GLY A 92 14.84 -5.37 0.53
N THR A 93 13.97 -5.86 -0.37
CA THR A 93 13.19 -7.10 -0.16
C THR A 93 14.11 -8.32 0.00
N VAL A 94 15.15 -8.45 -0.84
CA VAL A 94 16.13 -9.55 -0.74
C VAL A 94 16.85 -9.51 0.62
N LYS A 95 17.28 -8.33 1.07
CA LYS A 95 17.96 -8.15 2.37
C LYS A 95 17.03 -8.52 3.53
N ILE A 96 15.76 -8.12 3.48
CA ILE A 96 14.75 -8.54 4.47
C ILE A 96 14.60 -10.05 4.50
N LEU A 97 14.46 -10.71 3.34
CA LEU A 97 14.36 -12.17 3.27
C LEU A 97 15.60 -12.86 3.84
N LYS A 98 16.80 -12.35 3.52
CA LYS A 98 18.06 -12.86 4.09
C LYS A 98 18.03 -12.82 5.62
N ILE A 99 17.58 -11.72 6.21
CA ILE A 99 17.48 -11.59 7.67
C ILE A 99 16.32 -12.42 8.23
N CYS A 100 15.19 -12.54 7.55
CA CYS A 100 14.11 -13.44 7.94
C CYS A 100 14.61 -14.89 8.12
N ILE A 101 15.39 -15.36 7.16
CA ILE A 101 15.95 -16.71 7.18
C ILE A 101 16.95 -16.86 8.33
N LYS A 102 17.91 -15.91 8.44
CA LYS A 102 18.91 -15.90 9.51
C LYS A 102 18.29 -15.92 10.90
N ASN A 103 17.28 -15.08 11.14
CA ASN A 103 16.66 -14.88 12.45
C ASN A 103 15.40 -15.77 12.66
N LYS A 104 15.20 -16.78 11.79
CA LYS A 104 14.12 -17.78 11.89
C LYS A 104 12.71 -17.16 11.99
N VAL A 105 12.51 -16.01 11.35
CA VAL A 105 11.18 -15.40 11.19
C VAL A 105 10.24 -16.41 10.51
N LYS A 106 8.99 -16.50 10.96
CA LYS A 106 8.07 -17.53 10.47
C LYS A 106 7.26 -17.11 9.25
N LYS A 107 7.00 -15.79 9.11
CA LYS A 107 6.10 -15.30 8.07
C LYS A 107 6.51 -13.90 7.61
N ILE A 108 6.42 -13.67 6.30
CA ILE A 108 6.48 -12.35 5.68
C ILE A 108 5.15 -12.03 4.99
N ILE A 109 4.61 -10.82 5.23
CA ILE A 109 3.43 -10.28 4.56
C ILE A 109 3.90 -9.07 3.76
N PHE A 110 3.83 -9.18 2.44
CA PHE A 110 4.42 -8.22 1.50
C PHE A 110 3.35 -7.33 0.87
N ALA A 111 3.60 -6.02 0.91
CA ALA A 111 2.80 -5.02 0.21
C ALA A 111 3.22 -4.95 -1.26
N SER A 112 2.45 -5.62 -2.11
CA SER A 112 2.54 -5.50 -3.55
C SER A 112 1.46 -4.55 -4.10
N SER A 113 1.33 -4.50 -5.40
CA SER A 113 0.41 -3.63 -6.12
C SER A 113 -0.29 -4.40 -7.23
N ILE A 114 -1.50 -3.98 -7.59
CA ILE A 114 -2.16 -4.44 -8.81
C ILE A 114 -1.33 -4.12 -10.05
N TYR A 115 -0.49 -3.10 -10.01
CA TYR A 115 0.44 -2.77 -11.08
C TYR A 115 1.50 -3.85 -11.31
N ALA A 116 1.81 -4.72 -10.34
CA ALA A 116 2.79 -5.80 -10.50
C ALA A 116 2.50 -6.74 -11.68
N ARG A 117 1.27 -6.74 -12.21
CA ARG A 117 0.86 -7.52 -13.38
C ARG A 117 0.39 -6.64 -14.53
N SER A 118 0.76 -5.37 -14.52
CA SER A 118 0.42 -4.40 -15.54
C SER A 118 1.67 -4.04 -16.34
N GLU A 119 1.53 -3.85 -17.64
CA GLU A 119 2.54 -3.21 -18.48
C GLU A 119 2.74 -1.75 -18.13
N GLN A 120 1.79 -1.18 -17.41
CA GLN A 120 1.82 0.19 -16.92
C GLN A 120 2.46 0.25 -15.53
N GLY A 121 2.95 1.43 -15.16
CA GLY A 121 3.63 1.63 -13.88
C GLY A 121 5.15 1.55 -13.97
N GLY A 122 5.70 1.24 -15.16
CA GLY A 122 7.14 1.32 -15.42
C GLY A 122 7.97 0.51 -14.44
N ILE A 123 9.08 1.09 -13.97
CA ILE A 123 10.01 0.42 -13.05
C ILE A 123 9.38 0.06 -11.70
N TYR A 124 8.36 0.81 -11.24
CA TYR A 124 7.61 0.46 -10.03
C TYR A 124 6.90 -0.90 -10.19
N SER A 125 6.17 -1.07 -11.30
CA SER A 125 5.49 -2.32 -11.64
C SER A 125 6.47 -3.50 -11.67
N THR A 126 7.56 -3.34 -12.42
CA THR A 126 8.64 -4.33 -12.53
C THR A 126 9.22 -4.66 -11.17
N SER A 127 9.51 -3.66 -10.33
CA SER A 127 10.09 -3.89 -9.00
C SER A 127 9.17 -4.68 -8.08
N LYS A 128 7.86 -4.43 -8.13
CA LYS A 128 6.88 -5.19 -7.34
C LYS A 128 6.73 -6.63 -7.82
N LEU A 129 6.66 -6.83 -9.14
CA LEU A 129 6.60 -8.17 -9.73
C LEU A 129 7.86 -9.00 -9.41
N SER A 130 9.04 -8.42 -9.60
CA SER A 130 10.31 -9.09 -9.27
C SER A 130 10.36 -9.48 -7.79
N SER A 131 9.94 -8.58 -6.89
CA SER A 131 9.88 -8.86 -5.46
C SER A 131 8.91 -10.00 -5.14
N GLU A 132 7.74 -10.06 -5.76
CA GLU A 132 6.80 -11.18 -5.59
C GLU A 132 7.43 -12.51 -5.98
N MET A 133 8.09 -12.56 -7.13
CA MET A 133 8.75 -13.78 -7.64
C MET A 133 9.89 -14.23 -6.73
N ILE A 134 10.72 -13.30 -6.27
CA ILE A 134 11.82 -13.58 -5.35
C ILE A 134 11.29 -14.11 -4.01
N ILE A 135 10.26 -13.46 -3.44
CA ILE A 135 9.62 -13.91 -2.21
C ILE A 135 9.11 -15.33 -2.36
N GLU A 136 8.35 -15.62 -3.42
CA GLU A 136 7.82 -16.97 -3.65
C GLU A 136 8.94 -18.01 -3.70
N ARG A 137 10.00 -17.76 -4.48
CA ARG A 137 11.10 -18.72 -4.67
C ARG A 137 11.91 -18.95 -3.40
N LEU A 138 12.35 -17.87 -2.75
CA LEU A 138 13.16 -17.97 -1.53
C LEU A 138 12.35 -18.52 -0.36
N CYS A 139 11.09 -18.11 -0.20
CA CYS A 139 10.24 -18.62 0.86
C CYS A 139 9.98 -20.14 0.71
N LYS A 140 9.76 -20.62 -0.51
CA LYS A 140 9.67 -22.07 -0.77
C LYS A 140 10.96 -22.79 -0.40
N LYS A 141 12.11 -22.30 -0.88
CA LYS A 141 13.42 -22.92 -0.62
C LYS A 141 13.74 -23.01 0.87
N PHE A 142 13.46 -21.96 1.63
CA PHE A 142 13.81 -21.87 3.05
C PHE A 142 12.65 -22.12 4.02
N LYS A 143 11.52 -22.65 3.53
CA LYS A 143 10.32 -22.99 4.33
C LYS A 143 9.75 -21.80 5.13
N LEU A 144 10.02 -20.57 4.69
CA LEU A 144 9.43 -19.34 5.23
C LEU A 144 8.01 -19.16 4.66
N LYS A 145 7.02 -18.85 5.49
CA LYS A 145 5.66 -18.57 5.02
C LYS A 145 5.55 -17.16 4.46
N TYR A 146 4.77 -16.99 3.39
CA TYR A 146 4.56 -15.68 2.79
C TYR A 146 3.09 -15.41 2.50
N VAL A 147 2.73 -14.12 2.45
CA VAL A 147 1.45 -13.62 1.94
C VAL A 147 1.74 -12.39 1.09
N ILE A 148 1.25 -12.35 -0.13
CA ILE A 148 1.41 -11.23 -1.03
C ILE A 148 0.07 -10.50 -1.18
N LEU A 149 0.03 -9.23 -0.77
CA LEU A 149 -1.14 -8.38 -0.82
C LEU A 149 -0.97 -7.35 -1.95
N ARG A 150 -1.71 -7.51 -3.05
CA ARG A 150 -1.71 -6.58 -4.18
C ARG A 150 -2.78 -5.53 -3.97
N PHE A 151 -2.37 -4.36 -3.52
CA PHE A 151 -3.29 -3.27 -3.24
C PHE A 151 -3.76 -2.56 -4.51
N GLY A 152 -5.06 -2.26 -4.56
CA GLY A 152 -5.65 -1.32 -5.48
C GLY A 152 -5.37 0.14 -5.09
N THR A 153 -6.28 1.05 -5.44
CA THR A 153 -6.13 2.47 -5.09
C THR A 153 -6.51 2.70 -3.63
N VAL A 154 -5.50 2.75 -2.76
CA VAL A 154 -5.69 3.02 -1.33
C VAL A 154 -5.86 4.52 -1.11
N TYR A 155 -6.85 4.92 -0.29
CA TYR A 155 -7.06 6.30 0.12
C TYR A 155 -7.41 6.39 1.61
N GLY A 156 -7.32 7.57 2.19
CA GLY A 156 -7.68 7.84 3.59
C GLY A 156 -6.69 8.73 4.30
N GLU A 157 -6.88 8.86 5.59
CA GLU A 157 -6.10 9.72 6.47
C GLU A 157 -4.60 9.37 6.41
N ARG A 158 -3.72 10.34 6.66
CA ARG A 158 -2.24 10.21 6.59
C ARG A 158 -1.71 9.88 5.18
N ALA A 159 -2.55 9.97 4.15
CA ALA A 159 -2.06 9.79 2.79
C ALA A 159 -1.00 10.85 2.45
N ASN A 160 -0.01 10.47 1.66
CA ASN A 160 1.07 11.35 1.26
C ASN A 160 0.65 12.27 0.10
N LYS A 161 1.51 13.26 -0.21
CA LYS A 161 1.30 14.23 -1.30
C LYS A 161 1.17 13.60 -2.71
N PHE A 162 1.47 12.34 -2.88
CA PHE A 162 1.33 11.60 -4.15
C PHE A 162 0.00 10.87 -4.27
N ASN A 163 -0.82 10.87 -3.21
CA ASN A 163 -2.12 10.22 -3.24
C ASN A 163 -3.14 11.08 -3.98
N THR A 164 -3.61 10.60 -5.11
CA THR A 164 -4.52 11.34 -6.00
C THR A 164 -5.82 11.76 -5.30
N VAL A 165 -6.42 10.89 -4.47
CA VAL A 165 -7.65 11.22 -3.73
C VAL A 165 -7.39 12.33 -2.72
N GLN A 166 -6.28 12.22 -1.98
CA GLN A 166 -5.89 13.27 -1.02
C GLN A 166 -5.64 14.61 -1.71
N ASN A 167 -5.00 14.59 -2.88
CA ASN A 167 -4.77 15.81 -3.66
C ASN A 167 -6.07 16.44 -4.13
N PHE A 168 -7.03 15.65 -4.63
CA PHE A 168 -8.34 16.17 -5.00
C PHE A 168 -9.05 16.83 -3.81
N VAL A 169 -9.02 16.19 -2.63
CA VAL A 169 -9.62 16.77 -1.43
C VAL A 169 -8.90 18.06 -1.00
N ASN A 170 -7.56 18.08 -1.05
CA ASN A 170 -6.77 19.25 -0.71
C ASN A 170 -7.02 20.43 -1.68
N ASP A 171 -7.05 20.16 -3.00
CA ASP A 171 -7.31 21.18 -4.00
C ASP A 171 -8.75 21.71 -3.89
N ALA A 172 -9.73 20.83 -3.63
CA ALA A 172 -11.10 21.23 -3.38
C ALA A 172 -11.24 22.14 -2.15
N LYS A 173 -10.55 21.83 -1.05
CA LYS A 173 -10.60 22.63 0.19
C LYS A 173 -9.87 23.97 0.08
N LYS A 174 -8.71 23.98 -0.60
CA LYS A 174 -7.80 25.13 -0.58
C LYS A 174 -7.99 26.06 -1.76
N LYS A 175 -8.25 25.49 -2.96
CA LYS A 175 -8.29 26.24 -4.22
C LYS A 175 -9.71 26.38 -4.77
N LEU A 176 -10.67 25.59 -4.30
CA LEU A 176 -12.02 25.43 -4.86
C LEU A 176 -12.01 25.07 -6.35
N GLU A 177 -10.91 24.48 -6.83
CA GLU A 177 -10.72 24.06 -8.21
C GLU A 177 -9.94 22.75 -8.26
N ILE A 178 -10.35 21.86 -9.20
CA ILE A 178 -9.63 20.63 -9.53
C ILE A 178 -9.43 20.60 -11.04
N PHE A 179 -8.18 20.41 -11.46
CA PHE A 179 -7.84 20.17 -12.87
C PHE A 179 -7.55 18.70 -13.10
N ARG A 180 -8.28 18.11 -14.03
CA ARG A 180 -8.10 16.71 -14.41
C ARG A 180 -7.60 16.60 -15.85
N GLU A 181 -6.45 15.93 -16.04
CA GLU A 181 -5.81 15.74 -17.35
C GLU A 181 -6.51 14.71 -18.25
N THR A 182 -7.61 14.14 -17.79
CA THR A 182 -8.41 13.14 -18.52
C THR A 182 -9.90 13.50 -18.43
N LYS A 183 -10.73 12.79 -19.21
CA LYS A 183 -12.19 12.92 -19.17
C LYS A 183 -12.82 12.35 -17.88
N GLY A 184 -12.03 11.71 -17.00
CA GLY A 184 -12.50 11.14 -15.74
C GLY A 184 -13.31 9.85 -15.89
N ASN A 185 -13.27 9.20 -17.05
CA ASN A 185 -13.99 7.96 -17.32
C ASN A 185 -13.27 6.71 -16.80
N GLU A 186 -12.04 6.86 -16.30
CA GLU A 186 -11.27 5.76 -15.75
C GLU A 186 -11.96 5.18 -14.53
N VAL A 187 -12.09 3.87 -14.51
CA VAL A 187 -12.68 3.14 -13.38
C VAL A 187 -11.58 2.75 -12.39
N ARG A 188 -11.83 2.98 -11.12
CA ARG A 188 -10.94 2.60 -10.02
C ARG A 188 -11.70 1.82 -8.96
N SER A 189 -11.01 0.89 -8.32
CA SER A 189 -11.50 0.24 -7.11
C SER A 189 -10.79 0.85 -5.91
N TYR A 190 -11.44 1.83 -5.30
CA TYR A 190 -10.91 2.54 -4.14
C TYR A 190 -11.09 1.71 -2.87
N ILE A 191 -10.04 1.61 -2.06
CA ILE A 191 -10.11 0.97 -0.75
C ILE A 191 -9.63 1.92 0.34
N HIS A 192 -10.43 2.06 1.40
CA HIS A 192 -10.05 2.90 2.52
C HIS A 192 -8.91 2.26 3.33
N VAL A 193 -7.94 3.05 3.77
CA VAL A 193 -6.73 2.56 4.47
C VAL A 193 -7.05 1.79 5.76
N ARG A 194 -8.15 2.11 6.44
CA ARG A 194 -8.60 1.36 7.62
C ARG A 194 -9.04 -0.06 7.26
N ASP A 195 -9.63 -0.27 6.08
CA ASP A 195 -9.98 -1.61 5.61
C ASP A 195 -8.74 -2.38 5.15
N VAL A 196 -7.76 -1.69 4.55
CA VAL A 196 -6.44 -2.25 4.29
C VAL A 196 -5.81 -2.79 5.58
N ALA A 197 -5.84 -2.02 6.69
CA ALA A 197 -5.31 -2.45 7.97
C ALA A 197 -6.03 -3.69 8.54
N LYS A 198 -7.37 -3.75 8.42
CA LYS A 198 -8.17 -4.92 8.80
C LYS A 198 -7.79 -6.16 7.97
N ILE A 199 -7.63 -5.99 6.65
CA ILE A 199 -7.26 -7.08 5.74
C ILE A 199 -5.83 -7.54 6.02
N ALA A 200 -4.89 -6.63 6.25
CA ALA A 200 -3.53 -6.95 6.65
C ALA A 200 -3.50 -7.80 7.94
N PHE A 201 -4.28 -7.43 8.95
CA PHE A 201 -4.44 -8.28 10.15
C PHE A 201 -5.05 -9.65 9.82
N ARG A 202 -6.12 -9.71 9.01
CA ARG A 202 -6.74 -11.00 8.62
C ARG A 202 -5.77 -11.90 7.89
N SER A 203 -4.84 -11.35 7.12
CA SER A 203 -3.84 -12.11 6.35
C SER A 203 -2.79 -12.82 7.22
N THR A 204 -2.75 -12.53 8.54
CA THR A 204 -1.90 -13.30 9.47
C THR A 204 -2.38 -14.73 9.69
N LYS A 205 -3.63 -15.05 9.38
CA LYS A 205 -4.21 -16.39 9.59
C LYS A 205 -3.57 -17.41 8.65
N LYS A 206 -3.43 -18.67 9.11
CA LYS A 206 -2.81 -19.79 8.39
C LYS A 206 -3.39 -20.03 6.99
N LYS A 207 -4.70 -19.87 6.83
CA LYS A 207 -5.40 -20.09 5.54
C LYS A 207 -4.97 -19.16 4.40
N TYR A 208 -4.25 -18.07 4.69
CA TYR A 208 -3.75 -17.14 3.69
C TYR A 208 -2.28 -17.37 3.33
N GLU A 209 -1.60 -18.29 4.01
CA GLU A 209 -0.18 -18.56 3.78
C GLU A 209 0.09 -19.06 2.35
N ASN A 210 1.26 -18.66 1.84
CA ASN A 210 1.77 -19.02 0.52
C ASN A 210 0.82 -18.64 -0.63
N GLY A 211 0.14 -17.50 -0.48
CA GLY A 211 -0.86 -17.03 -1.44
C GLY A 211 -0.68 -15.58 -1.87
N TYR A 212 -1.34 -15.27 -3.00
CA TYR A 212 -1.44 -13.94 -3.59
C TYR A 212 -2.89 -13.46 -3.47
N TYR A 213 -3.07 -12.23 -3.00
CA TYR A 213 -4.40 -11.68 -2.72
C TYR A 213 -4.54 -10.28 -3.30
N ASN A 214 -5.55 -10.08 -4.14
CA ASN A 214 -5.89 -8.78 -4.66
C ASN A 214 -6.79 -8.06 -3.64
N ILE A 215 -6.39 -6.85 -3.26
CA ILE A 215 -7.01 -6.10 -2.18
C ILE A 215 -7.69 -4.87 -2.77
N PHE A 216 -9.00 -4.94 -2.86
CA PHE A 216 -9.86 -3.92 -3.44
C PHE A 216 -10.90 -3.46 -2.44
N GLY A 217 -11.46 -2.26 -2.68
CA GLY A 217 -12.68 -1.83 -2.01
C GLY A 217 -13.92 -2.56 -2.53
N GLY A 218 -15.03 -2.31 -1.88
CA GLY A 218 -16.32 -2.89 -2.28
C GLY A 218 -16.87 -2.32 -3.58
N GLU A 219 -16.42 -1.13 -3.97
CA GLU A 219 -16.98 -0.37 -5.09
C GLU A 219 -15.95 -0.12 -6.20
N LYS A 220 -16.42 -0.18 -7.43
CA LYS A 220 -15.70 0.27 -8.63
C LYS A 220 -16.41 1.52 -9.14
N ILE A 221 -15.73 2.66 -9.12
CA ILE A 221 -16.32 3.91 -9.56
C ILE A 221 -15.43 4.64 -10.56
N MET A 222 -16.05 5.43 -11.43
CA MET A 222 -15.32 6.33 -12.33
C MET A 222 -14.71 7.48 -11.53
N VAL A 223 -13.59 8.00 -11.98
CA VAL A 223 -12.96 9.18 -11.37
C VAL A 223 -13.92 10.36 -11.35
N LYS A 224 -14.72 10.59 -12.42
CA LYS A 224 -15.74 11.63 -12.43
C LYS A 224 -16.80 11.46 -11.34
N LYS A 225 -17.17 10.21 -10.98
CA LYS A 225 -18.10 9.94 -9.87
C LYS A 225 -17.45 10.27 -8.52
N LEU A 226 -16.17 9.92 -8.33
CA LEU A 226 -15.42 10.35 -7.15
C LEU A 226 -15.41 11.87 -7.01
N LEU A 227 -15.12 12.59 -8.10
CA LEU A 227 -15.10 14.05 -8.09
C LEU A 227 -16.48 14.66 -7.83
N SER A 228 -17.57 14.03 -8.32
CA SER A 228 -18.94 14.49 -8.00
C SER A 228 -19.26 14.32 -6.51
N ILE A 229 -18.76 13.26 -5.85
CA ILE A 229 -18.90 13.09 -4.40
C ILE A 229 -18.23 14.24 -3.64
N ILE A 230 -17.04 14.67 -4.07
CA ILE A 230 -16.34 15.82 -3.46
C ILE A 230 -17.11 17.11 -3.72
N LYS A 231 -17.56 17.35 -4.96
CA LYS A 231 -18.33 18.54 -5.33
C LYS A 231 -19.64 18.67 -4.55
N ASN A 232 -20.36 17.57 -4.30
CA ASN A 232 -21.59 17.60 -3.50
C ASN A 232 -21.35 18.06 -2.06
N LYS A 233 -20.12 17.92 -1.54
CA LYS A 233 -19.72 18.40 -0.20
C LYS A 233 -19.12 19.80 -0.21
N ILE A 234 -18.66 20.25 -1.36
CA ILE A 234 -18.09 21.58 -1.57
C ILE A 234 -18.75 22.18 -2.83
N PRO A 235 -19.98 22.73 -2.72
CA PRO A 235 -20.78 23.16 -3.89
C PRO A 235 -20.08 24.22 -4.77
N LYS A 236 -19.22 25.07 -4.17
CA LYS A 236 -18.44 26.10 -4.88
C LYS A 236 -17.28 25.53 -5.71
N LEU A 237 -16.98 24.22 -5.58
CA LEU A 237 -15.89 23.57 -6.30
C LEU A 237 -16.12 23.58 -7.81
N LYS A 238 -15.14 24.06 -8.56
CA LYS A 238 -15.07 23.94 -10.02
C LYS A 238 -14.21 22.76 -10.42
N ILE A 239 -14.66 21.94 -11.37
CA ILE A 239 -13.92 20.77 -11.85
C ILE A 239 -13.72 20.94 -13.35
N HIS A 240 -12.45 20.96 -13.75
CA HIS A 240 -12.02 21.11 -15.14
C HIS A 240 -11.51 19.76 -15.66
N TYR A 241 -12.12 19.27 -16.72
CA TYR A 241 -11.71 18.02 -17.39
C TYR A 241 -11.00 18.35 -18.69
N SER A 242 -9.94 17.62 -19.00
CA SER A 242 -9.31 17.72 -20.31
C SER A 242 -10.25 17.22 -21.42
N LYS A 243 -10.22 17.87 -22.57
CA LYS A 243 -10.89 17.42 -23.81
C LYS A 243 -10.26 16.14 -24.36
N HIS A 244 -9.00 15.88 -24.06
CA HIS A 244 -8.24 14.74 -24.54
C HIS A 244 -7.82 13.82 -23.39
N ASP A 245 -7.94 12.49 -23.57
CA ASP A 245 -7.35 11.53 -22.64
C ASP A 245 -5.84 11.50 -22.88
N ASN A 246 -5.09 12.06 -21.95
CA ASN A 246 -3.64 12.08 -22.03
C ASN A 246 -3.11 10.63 -21.86
N LYS A 247 -2.47 10.07 -22.91
CA LYS A 247 -1.97 8.68 -22.95
C LYS A 247 -0.92 8.35 -21.88
N LYS A 248 -0.38 9.35 -21.19
CA LYS A 248 0.64 9.21 -20.14
C LYS A 248 0.13 8.56 -18.85
N TYR A 249 -1.17 8.60 -18.58
CA TYR A 249 -1.71 8.15 -17.30
C TYR A 249 -2.56 6.90 -17.45
N ASN A 250 -1.93 5.74 -17.24
CA ASN A 250 -2.56 4.57 -16.67
C ASN A 250 -3.83 4.04 -17.35
N TYR A 251 -3.86 2.77 -17.61
CA TYR A 251 -4.99 1.98 -18.07
C TYR A 251 -6.29 2.78 -18.32
N LYS A 252 -6.77 2.73 -19.57
CA LYS A 252 -7.93 3.52 -20.02
C LYS A 252 -9.24 3.17 -19.29
N ILE A 253 -9.45 1.92 -18.89
CA ILE A 253 -10.73 1.46 -18.37
C ILE A 253 -10.59 0.84 -16.97
N ASN A 254 -9.78 -0.21 -16.80
CA ASN A 254 -9.71 -0.98 -15.56
C ASN A 254 -8.40 -1.78 -15.49
N PRO A 255 -7.59 -1.69 -14.41
CA PRO A 255 -6.39 -2.49 -14.24
C PRO A 255 -6.69 -3.99 -14.07
N PHE A 256 -7.94 -4.38 -13.95
CA PHE A 256 -8.40 -5.75 -13.71
C PHE A 256 -8.74 -6.52 -14.98
N THR A 257 -8.47 -5.98 -16.16
CA THR A 257 -8.56 -6.70 -17.44
C THR A 257 -7.47 -7.76 -17.60
N TYR A 258 -6.47 -7.76 -16.71
CA TYR A 258 -5.44 -8.79 -16.69
C TYR A 258 -5.91 -10.05 -15.98
N LYS A 259 -5.64 -11.23 -16.57
CA LYS A 259 -5.67 -12.50 -15.83
C LYS A 259 -4.53 -12.49 -14.82
N LEU A 260 -4.83 -12.04 -13.58
CA LEU A 260 -3.88 -12.04 -12.50
C LEU A 260 -3.51 -13.49 -12.16
N ARG A 261 -2.28 -13.90 -12.44
CA ARG A 261 -1.82 -15.22 -12.01
C ARG A 261 -1.94 -15.32 -10.48
N LYS A 262 -2.60 -16.38 -10.00
CA LYS A 262 -2.70 -16.73 -8.57
C LYS A 262 -3.20 -15.59 -7.66
N GLY A 263 -4.16 -14.79 -8.09
CA GLY A 263 -4.77 -13.77 -7.24
C GLY A 263 -6.12 -14.21 -6.70
N LYS A 264 -6.31 -14.14 -5.39
CA LYS A 264 -7.60 -14.32 -4.72
C LYS A 264 -7.99 -13.02 -4.01
N ASN A 265 -9.27 -12.77 -3.86
CA ASN A 265 -9.77 -11.59 -3.18
C ASN A 265 -9.98 -11.88 -1.68
N ILE A 266 -9.48 -11.00 -0.82
CA ILE A 266 -9.87 -10.96 0.59
C ILE A 266 -10.96 -9.90 0.70
N ARG A 267 -12.16 -10.34 1.07
CA ARG A 267 -13.31 -9.44 1.21
C ARG A 267 -13.67 -9.25 2.69
N LEU A 268 -14.08 -8.05 3.02
CA LEU A 268 -14.72 -7.73 4.28
C LEU A 268 -16.23 -7.95 4.13
N LYS A 269 -16.92 -8.26 5.24
CA LYS A 269 -18.39 -8.27 5.27
C LYS A 269 -18.95 -6.87 5.03
N LYS A 270 -18.25 -5.84 5.54
CA LYS A 270 -18.62 -4.44 5.39
C LYS A 270 -17.38 -3.61 5.12
N TYR A 271 -17.43 -2.78 4.11
CA TYR A 271 -16.40 -1.80 3.74
C TYR A 271 -16.83 -0.41 4.18
N VAL A 272 -15.86 0.48 4.38
CA VAL A 272 -16.14 1.92 4.39
C VAL A 272 -16.53 2.29 2.96
N SER A 273 -17.71 2.82 2.74
CA SER A 273 -18.11 3.30 1.42
C SER A 273 -17.20 4.46 0.99
N VAL A 274 -17.05 4.63 -0.32
CA VAL A 274 -16.26 5.77 -0.85
C VAL A 274 -16.85 7.08 -0.36
N GLN A 275 -18.18 7.20 -0.35
CA GLN A 275 -18.88 8.38 0.16
C GLN A 275 -18.49 8.71 1.61
N ASN A 276 -18.55 7.73 2.50
CA ASN A 276 -18.23 7.94 3.92
C ASN A 276 -16.74 8.21 4.14
N GLY A 277 -15.87 7.54 3.36
CA GLY A 277 -14.43 7.80 3.40
C GLY A 277 -14.08 9.22 2.96
N ILE A 278 -14.67 9.69 1.88
CA ILE A 278 -14.46 11.07 1.38
C ILE A 278 -15.05 12.11 2.36
N ASN A 279 -16.27 11.87 2.86
CA ASN A 279 -16.88 12.77 3.84
C ASN A 279 -15.98 12.99 5.07
N LYS A 280 -15.31 11.94 5.51
CA LYS A 280 -14.39 12.03 6.64
C LYS A 280 -13.12 12.82 6.30
N LEU A 281 -12.54 12.60 5.13
CA LEU A 281 -11.37 13.36 4.66
C LEU A 281 -11.64 14.87 4.51
N ILE A 282 -12.86 15.23 4.12
CA ILE A 282 -13.25 16.64 3.96
C ILE A 282 -13.40 17.34 5.31
N LYS A 283 -13.83 16.60 6.34
CA LYS A 283 -14.02 17.13 7.71
C LYS A 283 -12.72 17.28 8.49
N GLU A 284 -11.72 16.44 8.20
CA GLU A 284 -10.35 16.55 8.73
C GLU A 284 -9.56 17.65 7.98
#